data_dd3014837a84f79b4f60e857f139935a
#
_entry.id   dd3014837a84f79b4f60e857f139935a
#
_cell.length_a   1.000
_cell.length_b   1.000
_cell.length_c   1.000
_cell.angle_alpha   90.00
_cell.angle_beta   90.00
_cell.angle_gamma   90.00
#
_symmetry.space_group_name_H-M   'P 1'
#
loop_
_entity.id
_entity.type
_entity.pdbx_description
1 polymer ?
#
loop_
_entity_poly.entity_id
_entity_poly.type
_entity_poly.pdbx_seq_one_letter_code
_entity_poly.pdbx_strand_id
1 'polypeptide(L)'
;EEVGINSAALKKIDDIATEAIRSKAAPGAVVMVVLDGKVIYNKAFGTRTYTDPTPTRINDIYDLASVTKTSATTMAVMRLFEQEKLKLDTNVGAYIPKARNTNKADISVREVMLHQAGFIPFIPFYMNLLESDYSRDSMAAFPTKVADNYYIRKGYFAQVMWPQMLNSKLANRGKY
;
A
#
# COMPACT_ATOMS: atom_id res chain seq x y z
N GLU A 1 -21.92 26.14 2.96
CA GLU A 1 -21.92 27.63 2.88
C GLU A 1 -21.00 28.25 3.94
N GLU A 2 -20.85 27.71 5.13
CA GLU A 2 -19.98 28.22 6.18
C GLU A 2 -18.48 28.32 5.79
N VAL A 3 -18.03 27.56 4.78
CA VAL A 3 -16.66 27.57 4.26
C VAL A 3 -16.58 28.16 2.84
N GLY A 4 -17.58 28.95 2.42
CA GLY A 4 -17.60 29.64 1.13
C GLY A 4 -17.82 28.75 -0.11
N ILE A 5 -18.19 27.48 0.08
CA ILE A 5 -18.48 26.54 -1.02
C ILE A 5 -19.98 26.57 -1.37
N ASN A 6 -20.27 26.68 -2.66
CA ASN A 6 -21.62 26.47 -3.18
C ASN A 6 -21.95 24.97 -3.12
N SER A 7 -22.87 24.60 -2.24
CA SER A 7 -23.30 23.20 -2.07
C SER A 7 -23.87 22.57 -3.35
N ALA A 8 -24.49 23.39 -4.23
CA ALA A 8 -24.99 22.91 -5.52
C ALA A 8 -23.85 22.43 -6.45
N ALA A 9 -22.64 22.99 -6.32
CA ALA A 9 -21.48 22.56 -7.10
C ALA A 9 -21.02 21.14 -6.71
N LEU A 10 -21.24 20.74 -5.45
CA LEU A 10 -20.89 19.40 -4.96
C LEU A 10 -21.77 18.30 -5.58
N LYS A 11 -22.93 18.65 -6.13
CA LYS A 11 -23.80 17.71 -6.84
C LYS A 11 -23.13 17.06 -8.05
N LYS A 12 -22.15 17.72 -8.67
CA LYS A 12 -21.35 17.12 -9.74
C LYS A 12 -20.61 15.84 -9.29
N ILE A 13 -20.29 15.74 -8.01
CA ILE A 13 -19.67 14.52 -7.44
C ILE A 13 -20.66 13.35 -7.50
N ASP A 14 -21.94 13.61 -7.20
CA ASP A 14 -23.00 12.60 -7.30
C ASP A 14 -23.09 12.06 -8.73
N ASP A 15 -23.09 12.96 -9.71
CA ASP A 15 -23.22 12.61 -11.13
C ASP A 15 -22.01 11.77 -11.60
N ILE A 16 -20.78 12.19 -11.26
CA ILE A 16 -19.54 11.49 -11.61
C ILE A 16 -19.49 10.10 -10.95
N ALA A 17 -19.79 10.02 -9.66
CA ALA A 17 -19.74 8.76 -8.92
C ALA A 17 -20.81 7.78 -9.44
N THR A 18 -22.03 8.27 -9.72
CA THR A 18 -23.11 7.46 -10.27
C THR A 18 -22.76 6.94 -11.66
N GLU A 19 -22.17 7.79 -12.52
CA GLU A 19 -21.70 7.37 -13.84
C GLU A 19 -20.58 6.33 -13.76
N ALA A 20 -19.62 6.49 -12.85
CA ALA A 20 -18.56 5.50 -12.63
C ALA A 20 -19.11 4.13 -12.22
N ILE A 21 -20.10 4.09 -11.31
CA ILE A 21 -20.78 2.86 -10.93
C ILE A 21 -21.53 2.24 -12.11
N ARG A 22 -22.27 3.07 -12.85
CA ARG A 22 -23.05 2.64 -14.01
C ARG A 22 -22.18 2.06 -15.13
N SER A 23 -21.01 2.68 -15.38
CA SER A 23 -20.03 2.23 -16.38
C SER A 23 -19.17 1.05 -15.88
N LYS A 24 -19.41 0.54 -14.69
CA LYS A 24 -18.65 -0.54 -14.04
C LYS A 24 -17.16 -0.21 -13.85
N ALA A 25 -16.80 1.07 -13.67
CA ALA A 25 -15.45 1.46 -13.31
C ALA A 25 -15.10 1.00 -11.88
N ALA A 26 -16.09 0.97 -10.98
CA ALA A 26 -16.01 0.39 -9.65
C ALA A 26 -17.39 -0.15 -9.22
N PRO A 27 -17.48 -1.16 -8.34
CA PRO A 27 -18.75 -1.64 -7.82
C PRO A 27 -19.39 -0.67 -6.84
N GLY A 28 -18.58 0.03 -6.05
CA GLY A 28 -18.99 1.03 -5.08
C GLY A 28 -17.86 1.99 -4.72
N ALA A 29 -18.22 3.08 -4.08
CA ALA A 29 -17.26 4.10 -3.64
C ALA A 29 -17.81 4.87 -2.44
N VAL A 30 -16.89 5.39 -1.64
CA VAL A 30 -17.18 6.44 -0.64
C VAL A 30 -16.36 7.66 -1.02
N VAL A 31 -17.00 8.82 -1.12
CA VAL A 31 -16.36 10.09 -1.42
C VAL A 31 -16.53 11.02 -0.23
N MET A 32 -15.41 11.51 0.29
CA MET A 32 -15.39 12.53 1.34
C MET A 32 -14.57 13.73 0.87
N VAL A 33 -15.09 14.94 1.10
CA VAL A 33 -14.35 16.18 0.90
C VAL A 33 -14.31 16.95 2.20
N VAL A 34 -13.10 17.36 2.57
CA VAL A 34 -12.85 18.16 3.79
C VAL A 34 -12.24 19.49 3.36
N LEU A 35 -12.75 20.59 3.87
CA LEU A 35 -12.22 21.93 3.66
C LEU A 35 -12.17 22.66 5.01
N ASP A 36 -11.02 23.25 5.33
CA ASP A 36 -10.78 23.97 6.59
C ASP A 36 -11.19 23.16 7.84
N GLY A 37 -10.85 21.85 7.84
CA GLY A 37 -11.18 20.92 8.92
C GLY A 37 -12.65 20.51 9.02
N LYS A 38 -13.52 20.97 8.12
CA LYS A 38 -14.95 20.64 8.09
C LYS A 38 -15.24 19.66 6.96
N VAL A 39 -16.01 18.61 7.25
CA VAL A 39 -16.52 17.68 6.24
C VAL A 39 -17.67 18.38 5.51
N ILE A 40 -17.43 18.74 4.25
CA ILE A 40 -18.41 19.43 3.40
C ILE A 40 -19.17 18.50 2.46
N TYR A 41 -18.66 17.27 2.29
CA TYR A 41 -19.29 16.23 1.50
C TYR A 41 -18.86 14.86 2.05
N ASN A 42 -19.82 13.94 2.21
CA ASN A 42 -19.53 12.55 2.59
C ASN A 42 -20.70 11.66 2.14
N LYS A 43 -20.49 10.89 1.08
CA LYS A 43 -21.52 9.99 0.52
C LYS A 43 -20.93 8.67 0.06
N ALA A 44 -21.75 7.63 0.12
CA ALA A 44 -21.48 6.30 -0.40
C ALA A 44 -22.33 6.04 -1.65
N PHE A 45 -21.78 5.27 -2.60
CA PHE A 45 -22.40 4.93 -3.89
C PHE A 45 -22.22 3.45 -4.20
N GLY A 46 -23.18 2.85 -4.88
CA GLY A 46 -23.10 1.47 -5.38
C GLY A 46 -23.11 0.41 -4.30
N THR A 47 -22.48 -0.72 -4.57
CA THR A 47 -22.45 -1.91 -3.74
C THR A 47 -21.01 -2.32 -3.39
N ARG A 48 -20.82 -3.19 -2.40
CA ARG A 48 -19.47 -3.60 -1.95
C ARG A 48 -18.68 -4.33 -3.03
N THR A 49 -19.33 -5.17 -3.78
CA THR A 49 -18.74 -5.89 -4.93
C THR A 49 -19.77 -6.00 -6.06
N TYR A 50 -19.33 -6.45 -7.23
CA TYR A 50 -20.26 -6.72 -8.34
C TYR A 50 -21.18 -7.91 -8.10
N THR A 51 -20.84 -8.79 -7.18
CA THR A 51 -21.60 -10.02 -6.85
C THR A 51 -22.34 -9.94 -5.52
N ASP A 52 -21.99 -8.97 -4.66
CA ASP A 52 -22.65 -8.71 -3.38
C ASP A 52 -23.52 -7.46 -3.52
N PRO A 53 -24.86 -7.57 -3.47
CA PRO A 53 -25.79 -6.44 -3.60
C PRO A 53 -25.83 -5.54 -2.35
N THR A 54 -25.07 -5.84 -1.30
CA THR A 54 -25.02 -5.03 -0.09
C THR A 54 -24.58 -3.61 -0.43
N PRO A 55 -25.37 -2.57 -0.12
CA PRO A 55 -25.02 -1.19 -0.39
C PRO A 55 -23.71 -0.78 0.31
N THR A 56 -22.87 -0.07 -0.38
CA THR A 56 -21.71 0.61 0.21
C THR A 56 -22.17 1.65 1.24
N ARG A 57 -21.48 1.72 2.37
CA ARG A 57 -21.79 2.65 3.47
C ARG A 57 -20.61 3.56 3.76
N ILE A 58 -20.85 4.76 4.27
CA ILE A 58 -19.82 5.74 4.62
C ILE A 58 -18.86 5.27 5.73
N ASN A 59 -19.24 4.24 6.48
CA ASN A 59 -18.44 3.63 7.55
C ASN A 59 -17.91 2.24 7.18
N ASP A 60 -17.95 1.84 5.92
CA ASP A 60 -17.28 0.63 5.45
C ASP A 60 -15.75 0.79 5.58
N ILE A 61 -15.08 -0.29 5.98
CA ILE A 61 -13.63 -0.32 6.13
C ILE A 61 -13.01 -0.80 4.82
N TYR A 62 -12.06 -0.01 4.31
CA TYR A 62 -11.34 -0.29 3.07
C TYR A 62 -9.90 -0.73 3.35
N ASP A 63 -9.41 -1.70 2.59
CA ASP A 63 -7.98 -1.93 2.48
C ASP A 63 -7.35 -0.72 1.77
N LEU A 64 -6.45 -0.04 2.47
CA LEU A 64 -5.79 1.17 1.95
C LEU A 64 -4.76 0.87 0.87
N ALA A 65 -4.38 -0.40 0.67
CA ALA A 65 -3.36 -0.81 -0.30
C ALA A 65 -2.17 0.16 -0.28
N SER A 66 -1.79 0.75 -1.42
CA SER A 66 -0.62 1.65 -1.49
C SER A 66 -0.80 3.00 -0.79
N VAL A 67 -2.02 3.42 -0.44
CA VAL A 67 -2.21 4.61 0.41
C VAL A 67 -1.52 4.44 1.76
N THR A 68 -1.30 3.19 2.22
CA THR A 68 -0.47 2.88 3.40
C THR A 68 0.93 3.50 3.33
N LYS A 69 1.51 3.68 2.13
CA LYS A 69 2.84 4.29 1.96
C LYS A 69 2.85 5.73 2.47
N THR A 70 1.82 6.49 2.18
CA THR A 70 1.70 7.90 2.58
C THR A 70 1.12 8.06 3.97
N SER A 71 0.09 7.29 4.33
CA SER A 71 -0.63 7.44 5.59
C SER A 71 0.05 6.76 6.80
N ALA A 72 0.90 5.74 6.58
CA ALA A 72 1.57 5.01 7.65
C ALA A 72 3.09 5.03 7.50
N THR A 73 3.64 4.54 6.37
CA THR A 73 5.10 4.41 6.21
C THR A 73 5.80 5.76 6.24
N THR A 74 5.30 6.75 5.50
CA THR A 74 5.87 8.11 5.51
C THR A 74 5.82 8.72 6.90
N MET A 75 4.70 8.59 7.61
CA MET A 75 4.56 9.10 8.97
C MET A 75 5.56 8.43 9.94
N ALA A 76 5.77 7.12 9.81
CA ALA A 76 6.77 6.40 10.61
C ALA A 76 8.20 6.89 10.30
N VAL A 77 8.52 7.11 9.02
CA VAL A 77 9.82 7.67 8.61
C VAL A 77 10.01 9.09 9.14
N MET A 78 8.99 9.95 9.06
CA MET A 78 9.02 11.30 9.64
C MET A 78 9.30 11.24 11.15
N ARG A 79 8.68 10.33 11.87
CA ARG A 79 8.93 10.16 13.31
C ARG A 79 10.35 9.71 13.62
N LEU A 80 10.89 8.78 12.82
CA LEU A 80 12.29 8.35 12.98
C LEU A 80 13.28 9.47 12.62
N PHE A 81 12.96 10.27 11.61
CA PHE A 81 13.75 11.43 11.22
C PHE A 81 13.76 12.50 12.33
N GLU A 82 12.59 12.84 12.88
CA GLU A 82 12.44 13.77 14.02
C GLU A 82 13.26 13.33 15.24
N GLN A 83 13.33 12.00 15.49
CA GLN A 83 14.11 11.41 16.57
C GLN A 83 15.61 11.26 16.23
N GLU A 84 16.07 11.75 15.11
CA GLU A 84 17.45 11.61 14.61
C GLU A 84 17.91 10.13 14.41
N LYS A 85 16.98 9.19 14.43
CA LYS A 85 17.26 7.76 14.23
C LYS A 85 17.41 7.37 12.76
N LEU A 86 16.96 8.23 11.85
CA LEU A 86 17.04 8.04 10.41
C LEU A 86 17.39 9.37 9.74
N LYS A 87 18.34 9.32 8.80
CA LYS A 87 18.73 10.47 7.95
C LYS A 87 18.38 10.15 6.50
N LEU A 88 17.74 11.11 5.83
CA LEU A 88 17.25 10.87 4.46
C LEU A 88 18.38 10.65 3.44
N ASP A 89 19.53 11.29 3.64
CA ASP A 89 20.67 11.19 2.73
C ASP A 89 21.63 10.05 3.09
N THR A 90 21.28 9.23 4.09
CA THR A 90 22.02 8.04 4.44
C THR A 90 21.53 6.86 3.59
N ASN A 91 22.46 6.03 3.16
CA ASN A 91 22.18 4.88 2.31
C ASN A 91 21.42 3.77 3.05
N VAL A 92 20.56 3.06 2.34
CA VAL A 92 19.77 1.92 2.85
C VAL A 92 20.67 0.85 3.48
N GLY A 93 21.88 0.62 2.91
CA GLY A 93 22.83 -0.33 3.45
C GLY A 93 23.34 -0.01 4.88
N ALA A 94 23.24 1.24 5.33
CA ALA A 94 23.56 1.61 6.71
C ALA A 94 22.51 1.11 7.70
N TYR A 95 21.23 1.14 7.32
CA TYR A 95 20.10 0.74 8.16
C TYR A 95 19.71 -0.73 7.98
N ILE A 96 19.92 -1.29 6.78
CA ILE A 96 19.60 -2.68 6.45
C ILE A 96 20.91 -3.42 6.11
N PRO A 97 21.57 -4.07 7.08
CA PRO A 97 22.86 -4.73 6.85
C PRO A 97 22.83 -5.74 5.70
N LYS A 98 21.72 -6.43 5.48
CA LYS A 98 21.55 -7.38 4.37
C LYS A 98 21.61 -6.73 2.98
N ALA A 99 21.40 -5.42 2.87
CA ALA A 99 21.49 -4.69 1.60
C ALA A 99 22.92 -4.30 1.23
N ARG A 100 23.90 -4.36 2.16
CA ARG A 100 25.26 -3.81 1.97
C ARG A 100 26.02 -4.37 0.77
N ASN A 101 25.78 -5.63 0.42
CA ASN A 101 26.47 -6.30 -0.68
C ASN A 101 25.54 -6.52 -1.89
N THR A 102 24.57 -5.66 -2.07
CA THR A 102 23.61 -5.73 -3.17
C THR A 102 23.59 -4.42 -3.96
N ASN A 103 22.91 -4.41 -5.11
CA ASN A 103 22.70 -3.21 -5.92
C ASN A 103 21.83 -2.12 -5.24
N LYS A 104 21.43 -2.34 -3.99
CA LYS A 104 20.64 -1.39 -3.20
C LYS A 104 21.44 -0.73 -2.07
N ALA A 105 22.71 -1.10 -1.92
CA ALA A 105 23.55 -0.65 -0.80
C ALA A 105 23.70 0.88 -0.75
N ASP A 106 23.83 1.50 -1.90
CA ASP A 106 24.11 2.94 -2.10
C ASP A 106 22.86 3.79 -2.41
N ILE A 107 21.67 3.18 -2.37
CA ILE A 107 20.41 3.91 -2.50
C ILE A 107 20.15 4.68 -1.21
N SER A 108 19.93 5.98 -1.32
CA SER A 108 19.56 6.81 -0.17
C SER A 108 18.11 6.58 0.26
N VAL A 109 17.81 6.78 1.54
CA VAL A 109 16.44 6.77 2.03
C VAL A 109 15.58 7.80 1.28
N ARG A 110 16.18 8.95 0.92
CA ARG A 110 15.51 10.00 0.12
C ARG A 110 15.03 9.47 -1.22
N GLU A 111 15.87 8.75 -1.96
CA GLU A 111 15.48 8.16 -3.25
C GLU A 111 14.32 7.18 -3.09
N VAL A 112 14.32 6.38 -2.01
CA VAL A 112 13.21 5.47 -1.71
C VAL A 112 11.91 6.24 -1.45
N MET A 113 11.97 7.28 -0.62
CA MET A 113 10.79 8.10 -0.26
C MET A 113 10.22 8.88 -1.45
N LEU A 114 11.06 9.26 -2.40
CA LEU A 114 10.68 9.97 -3.62
C LEU A 114 10.29 9.03 -4.78
N HIS A 115 10.27 7.70 -4.56
CA HIS A 115 10.08 6.71 -5.62
C HIS A 115 11.11 6.75 -6.77
N GLN A 116 12.31 7.28 -6.49
CA GLN A 116 13.41 7.42 -7.46
C GLN A 116 14.47 6.32 -7.34
N ALA A 117 14.31 5.41 -6.41
CA ALA A 117 15.27 4.33 -6.15
C ALA A 117 15.38 3.29 -7.28
N GLY A 118 14.47 3.29 -8.23
CA GLY A 118 14.45 2.34 -9.34
C GLY A 118 14.05 0.93 -8.95
N PHE A 119 13.35 0.74 -7.84
CA PHE A 119 12.82 -0.58 -7.46
C PHE A 119 11.79 -1.04 -8.47
N ILE A 120 11.79 -2.34 -8.76
CA ILE A 120 10.70 -2.92 -9.53
C ILE A 120 9.38 -2.79 -8.74
N PRO A 121 8.27 -2.48 -9.41
CA PRO A 121 7.03 -2.12 -8.72
C PRO A 121 6.39 -3.29 -7.98
N PHE A 122 6.69 -4.53 -8.38
CA PHE A 122 6.04 -5.71 -7.84
C PHE A 122 6.91 -6.97 -7.97
N ILE A 123 6.96 -7.78 -6.91
CA ILE A 123 7.57 -9.12 -6.91
C ILE A 123 6.45 -10.10 -6.56
N PRO A 124 6.00 -10.95 -7.50
CA PRO A 124 4.88 -11.87 -7.28
C PRO A 124 5.34 -13.10 -6.50
N PHE A 125 5.69 -12.96 -5.22
CA PHE A 125 6.18 -14.06 -4.38
C PHE A 125 5.27 -15.27 -4.39
N TYR A 126 3.95 -15.04 -4.42
CA TYR A 126 2.94 -16.10 -4.40
C TYR A 126 2.96 -16.99 -5.66
N MET A 127 3.44 -16.48 -6.79
CA MET A 127 3.52 -17.26 -8.04
C MET A 127 4.69 -18.24 -8.05
N ASN A 128 5.68 -18.03 -7.18
CA ASN A 128 6.89 -18.83 -7.10
C ASN A 128 6.91 -19.76 -5.87
N LEU A 129 5.78 -19.89 -5.18
CA LEU A 129 5.65 -20.80 -4.05
C LEU A 129 5.70 -22.25 -4.54
N LEU A 130 6.60 -23.03 -3.96
CA LEU A 130 6.65 -24.48 -4.12
C LEU A 130 5.67 -25.12 -3.13
N GLU A 131 5.23 -26.35 -3.41
CA GLU A 131 4.37 -27.12 -2.49
C GLU A 131 5.01 -27.31 -1.12
N SER A 132 6.36 -27.37 -1.08
CA SER A 132 7.15 -27.47 0.17
C SER A 132 7.21 -26.16 0.96
N ASP A 133 6.81 -25.02 0.39
CA ASP A 133 6.90 -23.70 1.03
C ASP A 133 5.64 -23.34 1.84
N TYR A 134 4.53 -24.06 1.65
CA TYR A 134 3.28 -23.76 2.36
C TYR A 134 2.55 -25.01 2.82
N SER A 135 1.65 -24.82 3.78
CA SER A 135 0.68 -25.82 4.25
C SER A 135 -0.71 -25.21 4.32
N ARG A 136 -1.75 -26.05 4.27
CA ARG A 136 -3.14 -25.65 4.52
C ARG A 136 -3.44 -25.53 6.01
N ASP A 137 -2.63 -26.17 6.86
CA ASP A 137 -2.80 -26.20 8.29
C ASP A 137 -1.63 -25.53 9.00
N SER A 138 -1.93 -24.88 10.14
CA SER A 138 -0.92 -24.32 11.02
C SER A 138 -0.21 -25.45 11.77
N MET A 139 1.12 -25.47 11.66
CA MET A 139 1.96 -26.41 12.40
C MET A 139 3.34 -25.78 12.69
N ALA A 140 4.15 -26.41 13.54
CA ALA A 140 5.45 -25.89 13.95
C ALA A 140 6.39 -25.57 12.76
N ALA A 141 6.31 -26.35 11.68
CA ALA A 141 7.09 -26.11 10.46
C ALA A 141 6.50 -24.97 9.59
N PHE A 142 5.20 -24.66 9.71
CA PHE A 142 4.46 -23.66 8.94
C PHE A 142 3.68 -22.73 9.87
N PRO A 143 4.39 -21.86 10.64
CA PRO A 143 3.76 -21.07 11.70
C PRO A 143 3.10 -19.77 11.22
N THR A 144 3.42 -19.30 10.02
CA THR A 144 3.03 -17.95 9.58
C THR A 144 1.83 -18.00 8.65
N LYS A 145 0.67 -17.58 9.14
CA LYS A 145 -0.54 -17.41 8.31
C LYS A 145 -0.33 -16.25 7.32
N VAL A 146 -0.58 -16.48 6.04
CA VAL A 146 -0.49 -15.47 4.96
C VAL A 146 -1.82 -15.27 4.24
N ALA A 147 -2.72 -16.25 4.28
CA ALA A 147 -4.09 -16.16 3.81
C ALA A 147 -4.94 -17.21 4.54
N ASP A 148 -6.25 -17.23 4.30
CA ASP A 148 -7.12 -18.27 4.86
C ASP A 148 -6.71 -19.65 4.33
N ASN A 149 -6.41 -20.55 5.27
CA ASN A 149 -5.89 -21.90 5.00
C ASN A 149 -4.56 -21.92 4.21
N TYR A 150 -3.72 -20.88 4.40
CA TYR A 150 -2.35 -20.85 3.87
C TYR A 150 -1.36 -20.40 4.91
N TYR A 151 -0.38 -21.25 5.20
CA TYR A 151 0.67 -21.03 6.19
C TYR A 151 2.02 -21.26 5.55
N ILE A 152 2.92 -20.29 5.66
CA ILE A 152 4.27 -20.34 5.08
C ILE A 152 5.25 -20.99 6.06
N ARG A 153 6.18 -21.78 5.52
CA ARG A 153 7.21 -22.46 6.28
C ARG A 153 8.10 -21.49 7.07
N LYS A 154 8.58 -21.99 8.19
CA LYS A 154 9.54 -21.26 9.02
C LYS A 154 10.78 -20.87 8.19
N GLY A 155 11.19 -19.62 8.30
CA GLY A 155 12.38 -19.10 7.60
C GLY A 155 12.18 -18.68 6.15
N TYR A 156 10.99 -18.87 5.54
CA TYR A 156 10.73 -18.51 4.14
C TYR A 156 11.07 -17.04 3.84
N PHE A 157 10.67 -16.11 4.70
CA PHE A 157 10.98 -14.69 4.54
C PHE A 157 12.49 -14.44 4.46
N ALA A 158 13.26 -15.07 5.34
CA ALA A 158 14.70 -14.87 5.41
C ALA A 158 15.45 -15.56 4.26
N GLN A 159 14.98 -16.72 3.83
CA GLN A 159 15.67 -17.58 2.85
C GLN A 159 15.24 -17.29 1.40
N VAL A 160 14.02 -16.80 1.19
CA VAL A 160 13.45 -16.59 -0.16
C VAL A 160 13.12 -15.13 -0.41
N MET A 161 12.24 -14.52 0.41
CA MET A 161 11.74 -13.18 0.11
C MET A 161 12.82 -12.10 0.22
N TRP A 162 13.62 -12.09 1.30
CA TRP A 162 14.72 -11.13 1.46
C TRP A 162 15.74 -11.20 0.31
N PRO A 163 16.29 -12.37 -0.07
CA PRO A 163 17.18 -12.47 -1.22
C PRO A 163 16.54 -11.99 -2.53
N GLN A 164 15.30 -12.35 -2.80
CA GLN A 164 14.61 -11.90 -4.01
C GLN A 164 14.43 -10.37 -4.06
N MET A 165 14.02 -9.75 -2.94
CA MET A 165 13.91 -8.29 -2.85
C MET A 165 15.25 -7.60 -3.05
N LEU A 166 16.27 -8.05 -2.32
CA LEU A 166 17.58 -7.40 -2.30
C LEU A 166 18.36 -7.57 -3.60
N ASN A 167 18.18 -8.70 -4.30
CA ASN A 167 18.84 -8.98 -5.60
C ASN A 167 17.98 -8.65 -6.82
N SER A 168 16.77 -8.12 -6.61
CA SER A 168 15.94 -7.67 -7.73
C SER A 168 16.64 -6.56 -8.52
N LYS A 169 16.41 -6.53 -9.84
CA LYS A 169 16.98 -5.51 -10.71
C LYS A 169 16.48 -4.11 -10.33
N LEU A 170 17.32 -3.12 -10.56
CA LEU A 170 16.90 -1.73 -10.53
C LEU A 170 16.55 -1.29 -11.95
N ALA A 171 15.49 -0.51 -12.09
CA ALA A 171 15.03 0.06 -13.35
C ALA A 171 14.91 1.58 -13.22
N ASN A 172 15.55 2.32 -14.13
CA ASN A 172 15.37 3.78 -14.23
C ASN A 172 15.63 4.57 -12.91
N ARG A 173 16.66 4.17 -12.11
CA ARG A 173 17.04 4.91 -10.90
C ARG A 173 17.26 6.38 -11.22
N GLY A 174 16.73 7.29 -10.42
CA GLY A 174 16.82 8.74 -10.59
C GLY A 174 15.93 9.31 -11.68
N LYS A 175 15.09 8.49 -12.33
CA LYS A 175 14.11 8.93 -13.32
C LYS A 175 12.69 8.70 -12.78
N TYR A 176 11.81 9.62 -13.15
CA TYR A 176 10.36 9.47 -12.99
C TYR A 176 9.80 8.83 -14.24
#